data_9af9ff0ddbc7a641a6e30bfb668649e1
#
_entry.id   9af9ff0ddbc7a641a6e30bfb668649e1
#
_cell.length_a   1.000
_cell.length_b   1.000
_cell.length_c   1.000
_cell.angle_alpha   90.00
_cell.angle_beta   90.00
_cell.angle_gamma   90.00
#
_symmetry.space_group_name_H-M   'P 1'
#
loop_
_entity.id
_entity.type
_entity.pdbx_description
1 polymer ?
#
loop_
_entity_poly.entity_id
_entity_poly.type
_entity_poly.pdbx_seq_one_letter_code
_entity_poly.pdbx_strand_id
1 'polypeptide(L)'
;MFQLLILAVLVAFAESQASLIARQASTITIDLTKTYQIMDGFGISETFQRANQMKALSEPLQRYALDLLFNKSSGAGFSILRNGIGSSPDSSSDHMVSIQPKNPGGPNTAPKYVWDGSDNSQVWVSTEAVKTYGVRTVYANAWSAPGYMKTNNNDANGGSLCGVSGSSCSSGDWKQAYANYLVQYITYYKEIGVDITHVGFLNEPNLTTSYASMRSNGQQAADFIKVLKPTLDKANYTNVKITCCDAEGWTSQQSMMSALSSVSPLLGTITAQ
;
A
#
# COMPACT_ATOMS: atom_id res chain seq x y z
N MET A 1 19.40 55.79 -29.73
CA MET A 1 18.48 55.02 -28.88
C MET A 1 18.31 53.55 -29.31
N PHE A 2 18.23 53.25 -30.59
CA PHE A 2 18.02 51.89 -31.09
C PHE A 2 19.24 50.95 -30.86
N GLN A 3 20.46 51.45 -30.99
CA GLN A 3 21.69 50.63 -30.79
C GLN A 3 21.94 50.24 -29.33
N LEU A 4 21.52 51.06 -28.33
CA LEU A 4 21.64 50.69 -26.93
C LEU A 4 20.63 49.60 -26.50
N LEU A 5 19.43 49.55 -27.16
CA LEU A 5 18.44 48.50 -26.88
C LEU A 5 18.87 47.12 -27.36
N ILE A 6 19.56 47.06 -28.54
CA ILE A 6 20.08 45.83 -29.11
C ILE A 6 21.20 45.25 -28.25
N LEU A 7 22.09 46.11 -27.68
CA LEU A 7 23.18 45.67 -26.83
C LEU A 7 22.66 45.12 -25.48
N ALA A 8 21.63 45.75 -24.91
CA ALA A 8 21.01 45.27 -23.67
C ALA A 8 20.28 43.93 -23.85
N VAL A 9 19.64 43.69 -25.00
CA VAL A 9 18.98 42.39 -25.29
C VAL A 9 20.02 41.30 -25.52
N LEU A 10 21.15 41.61 -26.19
CA LEU A 10 22.22 40.62 -26.42
C LEU A 10 22.94 40.23 -25.11
N VAL A 11 23.14 41.16 -24.17
CA VAL A 11 23.72 40.89 -22.84
C VAL A 11 22.75 40.04 -22.00
N ALA A 12 21.46 40.32 -22.01
CA ALA A 12 20.46 39.55 -21.29
C ALA A 12 20.35 38.09 -21.84
N PHE A 13 20.49 37.91 -23.16
CA PHE A 13 20.55 36.56 -23.75
C PHE A 13 21.86 35.82 -23.41
N ALA A 14 22.98 36.50 -23.29
CA ALA A 14 24.24 35.89 -22.88
C ALA A 14 24.22 35.43 -21.42
N GLU A 15 23.63 36.20 -20.52
CA GLU A 15 23.47 35.82 -19.11
C GLU A 15 22.48 34.67 -18.92
N SER A 16 21.40 34.59 -19.70
CA SER A 16 20.47 33.48 -19.65
C SER A 16 21.07 32.16 -20.15
N GLN A 17 22.02 32.21 -21.08
CA GLN A 17 22.73 31.03 -21.56
C GLN A 17 23.85 30.59 -20.60
N ALA A 18 24.48 31.51 -19.88
CA ALA A 18 25.52 31.19 -18.89
C ALA A 18 24.98 30.44 -17.67
N SER A 19 23.72 30.67 -17.29
CA SER A 19 23.07 29.96 -16.17
C SER A 19 22.70 28.51 -16.48
N LEU A 20 22.70 28.07 -17.74
CA LEU A 20 22.41 26.71 -18.16
C LEU A 20 23.64 25.80 -18.22
N ILE A 21 24.85 26.33 -18.07
CA ILE A 21 26.10 25.56 -18.28
C ILE A 21 26.70 24.99 -16.96
N ALA A 22 26.21 25.41 -15.80
CA ALA A 22 26.78 24.98 -14.52
C ALA A 22 26.00 23.83 -13.84
N ARG A 23 25.48 22.85 -14.60
CA ARG A 23 25.19 21.54 -14.01
C ARG A 23 26.50 20.75 -13.99
N GLN A 24 27.18 20.81 -12.85
CA GLN A 24 28.27 19.88 -12.56
C GLN A 24 27.71 18.46 -12.69
N ALA A 25 28.09 17.76 -13.77
CA ALA A 25 27.73 16.37 -13.93
C ALA A 25 28.38 15.57 -12.81
N SER A 26 27.58 15.18 -11.80
CA SER A 26 28.06 14.24 -10.79
C SER A 26 28.20 12.86 -11.44
N THR A 27 29.42 12.33 -11.43
CA THR A 27 29.67 10.97 -11.90
C THR A 27 29.25 9.99 -10.81
N ILE A 28 28.33 9.06 -11.17
CA ILE A 28 27.99 7.93 -10.33
C ILE A 28 28.80 6.74 -10.84
N THR A 29 29.63 6.17 -9.98
CA THR A 29 30.40 4.96 -10.29
C THR A 29 29.68 3.75 -9.70
N ILE A 30 29.36 2.78 -10.55
CA ILE A 30 28.80 1.50 -10.16
C ILE A 30 29.93 0.46 -10.21
N ASP A 31 30.27 -0.08 -9.04
CA ASP A 31 31.29 -1.13 -8.92
C ASP A 31 30.58 -2.50 -8.85
N LEU A 32 30.53 -3.20 -9.98
CA LEU A 32 29.87 -4.50 -10.12
C LEU A 32 30.59 -5.64 -9.37
N THR A 33 31.80 -5.39 -8.85
CA THR A 33 32.54 -6.38 -8.03
C THR A 33 32.08 -6.40 -6.58
N LYS A 34 31.35 -5.38 -6.14
CA LYS A 34 30.81 -5.25 -4.79
C LYS A 34 29.34 -5.62 -4.76
N THR A 35 29.01 -6.64 -4.02
CA THR A 35 27.64 -7.08 -3.76
C THR A 35 27.27 -6.82 -2.30
N TYR A 36 26.02 -6.42 -2.09
CA TYR A 36 25.46 -6.13 -0.77
C TYR A 36 24.25 -7.05 -0.50
N GLN A 37 23.11 -6.50 -0.13
CA GLN A 37 21.88 -7.25 0.09
C GLN A 37 21.27 -7.77 -1.22
N ILE A 38 20.51 -8.85 -1.11
CA ILE A 38 19.66 -9.34 -2.20
C ILE A 38 18.52 -8.33 -2.42
N MET A 39 18.27 -8.01 -3.68
CA MET A 39 17.10 -7.23 -4.11
C MET A 39 16.00 -8.18 -4.57
N ASP A 40 14.87 -8.22 -3.83
CA ASP A 40 13.75 -9.10 -4.16
C ASP A 40 13.01 -8.66 -5.44
N GLY A 41 13.13 -7.39 -5.80
CA GLY A 41 12.57 -6.84 -7.03
C GLY A 41 12.03 -5.43 -6.88
N PHE A 42 11.36 -4.99 -7.94
CA PHE A 42 10.66 -3.72 -8.02
C PHE A 42 9.19 -3.99 -8.31
N GLY A 43 8.32 -3.03 -7.97
CA GLY A 43 6.89 -3.23 -8.13
C GLY A 43 6.10 -1.96 -8.31
N ILE A 44 4.80 -2.14 -8.39
CA ILE A 44 3.81 -1.05 -8.49
C ILE A 44 2.69 -1.26 -7.48
N SER A 45 1.97 -0.17 -7.20
CA SER A 45 0.72 -0.18 -6.45
C SER A 45 -0.47 0.09 -7.39
N GLU A 46 -1.57 -0.62 -7.17
CA GLU A 46 -2.84 -0.44 -7.89
C GLU A 46 -3.80 0.54 -7.17
N THR A 47 -3.41 1.02 -6.03
CA THR A 47 -4.21 1.91 -5.18
C THR A 47 -4.18 3.34 -5.72
N PHE A 48 -5.24 4.12 -5.73
CA PHE A 48 -6.64 3.80 -5.50
C PHE A 48 -7.31 3.62 -6.85
N GLN A 49 -8.11 2.57 -7.05
CA GLN A 49 -8.82 2.27 -8.29
C GLN A 49 -8.00 2.37 -9.60
N ARG A 50 -6.65 2.31 -9.54
CA ARG A 50 -5.80 2.38 -10.75
C ARG A 50 -6.05 1.18 -11.67
N ALA A 51 -6.36 0.02 -11.11
CA ALA A 51 -6.76 -1.16 -11.86
C ALA A 51 -8.04 -0.92 -12.67
N ASN A 52 -9.02 -0.16 -12.14
CA ASN A 52 -10.22 0.23 -12.90
C ASN A 52 -9.88 1.05 -14.14
N GLN A 53 -8.93 1.98 -14.04
CA GLN A 53 -8.50 2.79 -15.17
C GLN A 53 -7.84 1.93 -16.26
N MET A 54 -7.02 0.96 -15.87
CA MET A 54 -6.43 0.01 -16.81
C MET A 54 -7.48 -0.90 -17.45
N LYS A 55 -8.44 -1.39 -16.64
CA LYS A 55 -9.52 -2.26 -17.13
C LYS A 55 -10.48 -1.57 -18.07
N ALA A 56 -10.64 -0.25 -17.96
CA ALA A 56 -11.48 0.57 -18.85
C ALA A 56 -10.87 0.78 -20.25
N LEU A 57 -9.60 0.44 -20.46
CA LEU A 57 -8.98 0.51 -21.79
C LEU A 57 -9.55 -0.56 -22.71
N SER A 58 -9.39 -0.40 -24.02
CA SER A 58 -9.66 -1.47 -24.99
C SER A 58 -8.70 -2.66 -24.78
N GLU A 59 -9.11 -3.88 -25.12
CA GLU A 59 -8.30 -5.09 -24.91
C GLU A 59 -6.85 -5.00 -25.41
N PRO A 60 -6.55 -4.47 -26.61
CA PRO A 60 -5.17 -4.29 -27.03
C PRO A 60 -4.38 -3.35 -26.13
N LEU A 61 -5.01 -2.28 -25.64
CA LEU A 61 -4.37 -1.34 -24.73
C LEU A 61 -4.23 -1.89 -23.32
N GLN A 62 -5.19 -2.70 -22.84
CA GLN A 62 -5.05 -3.44 -21.59
C GLN A 62 -3.81 -4.35 -21.62
N ARG A 63 -3.66 -5.14 -22.69
CA ARG A 63 -2.48 -6.01 -22.87
C ARG A 63 -1.20 -5.20 -22.94
N TYR A 64 -1.19 -4.13 -23.71
CA TYR A 64 -0.02 -3.26 -23.84
C TYR A 64 0.38 -2.63 -22.49
N ALA A 65 -0.59 -2.16 -21.68
CA ALA A 65 -0.33 -1.62 -20.36
C ALA A 65 0.27 -2.68 -19.41
N LEU A 66 -0.28 -3.91 -19.42
CA LEU A 66 0.25 -5.03 -18.64
C LEU A 66 1.67 -5.42 -19.10
N ASP A 67 1.92 -5.43 -20.41
CA ASP A 67 3.25 -5.70 -20.95
C ASP A 67 4.26 -4.63 -20.51
N LEU A 68 3.90 -3.34 -20.54
CA LEU A 68 4.79 -2.26 -20.07
C LEU A 68 5.15 -2.43 -18.58
N LEU A 69 4.27 -2.98 -17.76
CA LEU A 69 4.49 -3.17 -16.34
C LEU A 69 5.26 -4.46 -16.04
N PHE A 70 4.80 -5.59 -16.57
CA PHE A 70 5.22 -6.90 -16.08
C PHE A 70 6.09 -7.71 -17.04
N ASN A 71 6.11 -7.38 -18.34
CA ASN A 71 6.92 -8.12 -19.31
C ASN A 71 8.41 -7.84 -19.09
N LYS A 72 9.20 -8.89 -18.86
CA LYS A 72 10.63 -8.79 -18.55
C LYS A 72 11.50 -8.38 -19.74
N SER A 73 10.98 -8.53 -20.96
CA SER A 73 11.74 -8.25 -22.19
C SER A 73 11.36 -6.93 -22.82
N SER A 74 10.09 -6.53 -22.76
CA SER A 74 9.56 -5.35 -23.44
C SER A 74 9.03 -4.26 -22.50
N GLY A 75 9.00 -4.52 -21.19
CA GLY A 75 8.50 -3.62 -20.17
C GLY A 75 9.44 -3.45 -18.98
N ALA A 76 8.91 -2.95 -17.87
CA ALA A 76 9.67 -2.74 -16.65
C ALA A 76 10.01 -4.06 -15.92
N GLY A 77 9.28 -5.14 -16.21
CA GLY A 77 9.50 -6.44 -15.59
C GLY A 77 9.25 -6.45 -14.09
N PHE A 78 8.26 -5.69 -13.61
CA PHE A 78 7.94 -5.65 -12.19
C PHE A 78 7.58 -7.04 -11.65
N SER A 79 8.14 -7.38 -10.51
CA SER A 79 8.00 -8.68 -9.84
C SER A 79 7.20 -8.62 -8.54
N ILE A 80 6.83 -7.42 -8.12
CA ILE A 80 6.05 -7.14 -6.90
C ILE A 80 4.82 -6.32 -7.28
N LEU A 81 3.65 -6.79 -6.83
CA LEU A 81 2.38 -6.08 -7.00
C LEU A 81 1.81 -5.72 -5.63
N ARG A 82 1.43 -4.46 -5.44
CA ARG A 82 0.79 -3.99 -4.21
C ARG A 82 -0.68 -3.68 -4.46
N ASN A 83 -1.56 -4.43 -3.80
CA ASN A 83 -3.00 -4.20 -3.80
C ASN A 83 -3.41 -3.36 -2.59
N GLY A 84 -4.47 -2.57 -2.74
CA GLY A 84 -5.10 -1.90 -1.63
C GLY A 84 -6.27 -2.71 -1.06
N ILE A 85 -6.28 -2.97 0.24
CA ILE A 85 -7.43 -3.53 0.94
C ILE A 85 -8.39 -2.39 1.25
N GLY A 86 -9.57 -2.40 0.64
CA GLY A 86 -10.55 -1.34 0.77
C GLY A 86 -11.12 -1.22 2.18
N SER A 87 -11.47 -0.01 2.60
CA SER A 87 -12.08 0.28 3.91
C SER A 87 -13.34 1.12 3.81
N SER A 88 -13.63 1.63 2.62
CA SER A 88 -14.70 2.60 2.38
C SER A 88 -16.07 1.93 2.21
N PRO A 89 -17.16 2.63 2.52
CA PRO A 89 -18.50 2.08 2.34
C PRO A 89 -18.91 1.89 0.87
N ASP A 90 -18.25 2.60 -0.04
CA ASP A 90 -18.49 2.55 -1.48
C ASP A 90 -17.22 2.89 -2.28
N SER A 91 -17.32 2.85 -3.61
CA SER A 91 -16.22 3.15 -4.54
C SER A 91 -16.26 4.57 -5.10
N SER A 92 -17.05 5.48 -4.52
CA SER A 92 -17.11 6.87 -4.95
C SER A 92 -15.77 7.60 -4.74
N SER A 93 -15.55 8.67 -5.49
CA SER A 93 -14.39 9.54 -5.29
C SER A 93 -13.02 8.82 -5.18
N ASP A 94 -12.82 7.79 -6.00
CA ASP A 94 -11.59 6.98 -6.01
C ASP A 94 -11.39 6.11 -4.74
N HIS A 95 -12.43 5.95 -3.92
CA HIS A 95 -12.38 5.09 -2.74
C HIS A 95 -12.31 3.61 -3.11
N MET A 96 -11.65 2.82 -2.28
CA MET A 96 -11.66 1.35 -2.37
C MET A 96 -12.72 0.78 -1.42
N VAL A 97 -13.70 0.09 -1.99
CA VAL A 97 -14.81 -0.46 -1.22
C VAL A 97 -14.35 -1.58 -0.28
N SER A 98 -14.86 -1.54 0.94
CA SER A 98 -14.63 -2.56 1.96
C SER A 98 -15.36 -3.87 1.60
N ILE A 99 -14.74 -5.03 1.87
CA ILE A 99 -15.44 -6.31 1.86
C ILE A 99 -16.47 -6.42 2.99
N GLN A 100 -16.53 -5.45 3.89
CA GLN A 100 -17.56 -5.31 4.92
C GLN A 100 -17.94 -3.83 5.07
N PRO A 101 -18.69 -3.27 4.09
CA PRO A 101 -18.97 -1.83 4.03
C PRO A 101 -19.94 -1.37 5.12
N LYS A 102 -20.66 -2.30 5.76
CA LYS A 102 -21.64 -2.01 6.82
C LYS A 102 -21.21 -2.62 8.15
N ASN A 103 -21.44 -1.87 9.24
CA ASN A 103 -21.22 -2.37 10.59
C ASN A 103 -22.10 -3.61 10.84
N PRO A 104 -21.54 -4.76 11.23
CA PRO A 104 -22.33 -5.97 11.50
C PRO A 104 -23.18 -5.89 12.78
N GLY A 105 -22.96 -4.89 13.66
CA GLY A 105 -23.63 -4.69 14.93
C GLY A 105 -22.70 -4.71 16.15
N GLY A 106 -21.40 -4.92 15.94
CA GLY A 106 -20.39 -4.91 17.00
C GLY A 106 -19.20 -5.83 16.69
N PRO A 107 -18.12 -5.72 17.47
CA PRO A 107 -16.87 -6.44 17.20
C PRO A 107 -16.97 -7.96 17.34
N ASN A 108 -17.92 -8.44 18.14
CA ASN A 108 -18.17 -9.87 18.40
C ASN A 108 -19.35 -10.44 17.58
N THR A 109 -19.97 -9.61 16.75
CA THR A 109 -21.07 -10.05 15.88
C THR A 109 -20.48 -10.77 14.65
N ALA A 110 -21.16 -11.81 14.19
CA ALA A 110 -20.77 -12.51 12.98
C ALA A 110 -20.61 -11.54 11.79
N PRO A 111 -19.50 -11.57 11.06
CA PRO A 111 -19.26 -10.64 9.98
C PRO A 111 -20.25 -10.87 8.82
N LYS A 112 -20.53 -9.82 8.08
CA LYS A 112 -21.37 -9.85 6.87
C LYS A 112 -20.54 -9.39 5.69
N TYR A 113 -19.59 -10.24 5.31
CA TYR A 113 -18.70 -9.95 4.18
C TYR A 113 -19.46 -9.96 2.85
N VAL A 114 -19.05 -9.10 1.96
CA VAL A 114 -19.50 -9.02 0.57
C VAL A 114 -18.28 -9.09 -0.34
N TRP A 115 -18.43 -9.81 -1.44
CA TRP A 115 -17.37 -9.95 -2.42
C TRP A 115 -17.99 -9.89 -3.82
N ASP A 116 -17.54 -8.90 -4.61
CA ASP A 116 -18.02 -8.71 -5.98
C ASP A 116 -17.21 -9.49 -7.04
N GLY A 117 -16.12 -10.13 -6.59
CA GLY A 117 -15.20 -10.84 -7.46
C GLY A 117 -14.31 -9.94 -8.31
N SER A 118 -14.39 -8.62 -8.14
CA SER A 118 -13.66 -7.63 -8.93
C SER A 118 -12.62 -6.86 -8.09
N ASP A 119 -12.98 -6.46 -6.89
CA ASP A 119 -12.15 -5.63 -6.01
C ASP A 119 -11.61 -4.40 -6.73
N ASN A 120 -12.51 -3.59 -7.31
CA ASN A 120 -12.10 -2.42 -8.11
C ASN A 120 -11.12 -2.80 -9.26
N SER A 121 -11.33 -3.97 -9.89
CA SER A 121 -10.50 -4.56 -10.94
C SER A 121 -9.11 -5.04 -10.50
N GLN A 122 -8.74 -4.94 -9.22
CA GLN A 122 -7.48 -5.47 -8.70
C GLN A 122 -7.37 -6.99 -8.90
N VAL A 123 -8.49 -7.73 -8.81
CA VAL A 123 -8.56 -9.18 -9.12
C VAL A 123 -8.05 -9.46 -10.54
N TRP A 124 -8.46 -8.65 -11.52
CA TRP A 124 -8.03 -8.83 -12.90
C TRP A 124 -6.53 -8.59 -13.06
N VAL A 125 -6.00 -7.46 -12.57
CA VAL A 125 -4.55 -7.16 -12.69
C VAL A 125 -3.74 -8.21 -11.94
N SER A 126 -4.13 -8.57 -10.72
CA SER A 126 -3.44 -9.59 -9.91
C SER A 126 -3.41 -10.95 -10.61
N THR A 127 -4.54 -11.34 -11.22
CA THR A 127 -4.63 -12.60 -11.97
C THR A 127 -3.71 -12.60 -13.18
N GLU A 128 -3.69 -11.52 -13.98
CA GLU A 128 -2.79 -11.37 -15.11
C GLU A 128 -1.33 -11.35 -14.66
N ALA A 129 -1.00 -10.54 -13.66
CA ALA A 129 0.36 -10.43 -13.12
C ALA A 129 0.91 -11.79 -12.67
N VAL A 130 0.11 -12.56 -11.93
CA VAL A 130 0.52 -13.87 -11.40
C VAL A 130 0.52 -14.95 -12.48
N LYS A 131 -0.59 -15.12 -13.22
CA LYS A 131 -0.78 -16.26 -14.13
C LYS A 131 -0.11 -16.06 -15.47
N THR A 132 -0.07 -14.83 -15.99
CA THR A 132 0.48 -14.54 -17.32
C THR A 132 1.95 -14.12 -17.23
N TYR A 133 2.32 -13.28 -16.26
CA TYR A 133 3.67 -12.73 -16.17
C TYR A 133 4.53 -13.36 -15.08
N GLY A 134 3.98 -14.23 -14.25
CA GLY A 134 4.71 -14.97 -13.22
C GLY A 134 5.18 -14.11 -12.04
N VAL A 135 4.44 -13.05 -11.73
CA VAL A 135 4.65 -12.27 -10.49
C VAL A 135 4.42 -13.18 -9.29
N ARG A 136 5.35 -13.21 -8.35
CA ARG A 136 5.32 -14.10 -7.18
C ARG A 136 5.10 -13.38 -5.85
N THR A 137 5.28 -12.08 -5.82
CA THR A 137 5.09 -11.29 -4.61
C THR A 137 3.86 -10.40 -4.81
N VAL A 138 2.79 -10.74 -4.09
CA VAL A 138 1.58 -9.92 -4.03
C VAL A 138 1.45 -9.43 -2.60
N TYR A 139 1.55 -8.13 -2.44
CA TYR A 139 1.45 -7.42 -1.17
C TYR A 139 0.09 -6.75 -1.08
N ALA A 140 -0.76 -7.16 -0.15
CA ALA A 140 -2.02 -6.50 0.14
C ALA A 140 -1.88 -5.60 1.36
N ASN A 141 -2.18 -4.31 1.22
CA ASN A 141 -2.05 -3.34 2.30
C ASN A 141 -3.35 -2.57 2.53
N ALA A 142 -3.73 -2.38 3.79
CA ALA A 142 -4.87 -1.57 4.17
C ALA A 142 -4.41 -0.16 4.56
N TRP A 143 -5.03 0.86 3.95
CA TRP A 143 -4.84 2.26 4.35
C TRP A 143 -5.57 2.58 5.65
N SER A 144 -6.65 1.85 5.92
CA SER A 144 -7.51 2.03 7.09
C SER A 144 -8.29 0.75 7.38
N ALA A 145 -8.73 0.59 8.60
CA ALA A 145 -9.85 -0.28 8.92
C ALA A 145 -11.17 0.41 8.49
N PRO A 146 -12.26 -0.35 8.25
CA PRO A 146 -13.60 0.21 8.09
C PRO A 146 -13.95 1.18 9.23
N GLY A 147 -14.59 2.32 8.89
CA GLY A 147 -14.76 3.43 9.82
C GLY A 147 -15.36 3.06 11.16
N TYR A 148 -16.34 2.15 11.21
CA TYR A 148 -17.00 1.71 12.44
C TYR A 148 -16.07 0.91 13.39
N MET A 149 -14.89 0.50 12.94
CA MET A 149 -13.84 -0.13 13.76
C MET A 149 -12.89 0.88 14.38
N LYS A 150 -13.06 2.18 14.11
CA LYS A 150 -12.11 3.25 14.46
C LYS A 150 -12.71 4.27 15.42
N THR A 151 -11.84 4.95 16.13
CA THR A 151 -12.21 5.95 17.15
C THR A 151 -12.97 7.16 16.59
N ASN A 152 -12.76 7.50 15.32
CA ASN A 152 -13.44 8.61 14.64
C ASN A 152 -14.67 8.17 13.81
N ASN A 153 -15.01 6.89 13.81
CA ASN A 153 -16.10 6.30 13.04
C ASN A 153 -16.07 6.67 11.53
N ASN A 154 -14.87 6.84 11.00
CA ASN A 154 -14.62 7.22 9.61
C ASN A 154 -13.38 6.45 9.11
N ASP A 155 -13.41 5.91 7.90
CA ASP A 155 -12.24 5.28 7.29
C ASP A 155 -11.17 6.29 6.84
N ALA A 156 -11.54 7.55 6.62
CA ALA A 156 -10.66 8.68 6.38
C ALA A 156 -10.35 9.47 7.66
N ASN A 157 -9.60 10.57 7.52
CA ASN A 157 -9.34 11.57 8.56
C ASN A 157 -8.67 11.01 9.83
N GLY A 158 -7.77 10.04 9.67
CA GLY A 158 -7.02 9.46 10.78
C GLY A 158 -7.91 8.60 11.70
N GLY A 159 -7.89 8.86 13.01
CA GLY A 159 -8.47 7.96 14.00
C GLY A 159 -7.64 6.69 14.16
N SER A 160 -7.82 5.96 15.27
CA SER A 160 -7.09 4.72 15.55
C SER A 160 -8.04 3.53 15.63
N LEU A 161 -7.52 2.33 15.41
CA LEU A 161 -8.29 1.10 15.63
C LEU A 161 -8.76 1.03 17.08
N CYS A 162 -10.02 0.73 17.29
CA CYS A 162 -10.58 0.56 18.63
C CYS A 162 -10.03 -0.71 19.30
N GLY A 163 -9.55 -0.58 20.52
CA GLY A 163 -9.01 -1.67 21.33
C GLY A 163 -7.48 -1.77 21.35
N VAL A 164 -6.74 -1.01 20.55
CA VAL A 164 -5.29 -0.87 20.71
C VAL A 164 -4.97 0.08 21.85
N SER A 165 -3.74 0.05 22.36
CA SER A 165 -3.30 0.88 23.51
C SER A 165 -3.69 2.35 23.35
N GLY A 166 -4.37 2.89 24.33
CA GLY A 166 -4.83 4.28 24.35
C GLY A 166 -6.02 4.59 23.42
N SER A 167 -6.65 3.59 22.81
CA SER A 167 -7.74 3.78 21.83
C SER A 167 -8.95 2.90 22.18
N SER A 168 -9.76 3.34 23.16
CA SER A 168 -11.00 2.68 23.53
C SER A 168 -12.19 3.29 22.80
N CYS A 169 -13.17 2.45 22.47
CA CYS A 169 -14.43 2.86 21.85
C CYS A 169 -15.62 2.29 22.65
N SER A 170 -16.73 3.01 22.70
CA SER A 170 -17.97 2.51 23.31
C SER A 170 -18.52 1.26 22.61
N SER A 171 -18.17 1.07 21.32
CA SER A 171 -18.53 -0.12 20.54
C SER A 171 -17.68 -1.36 20.88
N GLY A 172 -16.59 -1.22 21.63
CA GLY A 172 -15.74 -2.31 22.09
C GLY A 172 -14.38 -2.41 21.37
N ASP A 173 -13.74 -3.58 21.52
CA ASP A 173 -12.42 -3.92 20.96
C ASP A 173 -12.59 -4.57 19.58
N TRP A 174 -12.09 -3.90 18.54
CA TRP A 174 -12.24 -4.34 17.16
C TRP A 174 -11.00 -5.06 16.59
N LYS A 175 -9.95 -5.26 17.36
CA LYS A 175 -8.71 -5.90 16.87
C LYS A 175 -8.96 -7.26 16.22
N GLN A 176 -9.73 -8.13 16.88
CA GLN A 176 -10.01 -9.47 16.35
C GLN A 176 -10.88 -9.40 15.09
N ALA A 177 -11.88 -8.54 15.06
CA ALA A 177 -12.73 -8.36 13.87
C ALA A 177 -11.93 -7.83 12.68
N TYR A 178 -11.00 -6.89 12.91
CA TYR A 178 -10.12 -6.38 11.87
C TYR A 178 -9.12 -7.44 11.39
N ALA A 179 -8.56 -8.26 12.28
CA ALA A 179 -7.71 -9.37 11.88
C ALA A 179 -8.47 -10.39 11.01
N ASN A 180 -9.70 -10.75 11.41
CA ASN A 180 -10.58 -11.63 10.61
C ASN A 180 -10.90 -11.02 9.24
N TYR A 181 -11.09 -9.71 9.16
CA TYR A 181 -11.32 -8.96 7.93
C TYR A 181 -10.15 -9.10 6.94
N LEU A 182 -8.92 -8.92 7.42
CA LEU A 182 -7.71 -9.06 6.61
C LEU A 182 -7.54 -10.53 6.13
N VAL A 183 -7.80 -11.48 7.01
CA VAL A 183 -7.76 -12.92 6.67
C VAL A 183 -8.81 -13.26 5.61
N GLN A 184 -10.02 -12.71 5.71
CA GLN A 184 -11.06 -12.95 4.70
C GLN A 184 -10.69 -12.39 3.33
N TYR A 185 -10.05 -11.21 3.28
CA TYR A 185 -9.52 -10.66 2.03
C TYR A 185 -8.50 -11.61 1.39
N ILE A 186 -7.54 -12.12 2.18
CA ILE A 186 -6.57 -13.12 1.72
C ILE A 186 -7.27 -14.36 1.18
N THR A 187 -8.33 -14.81 1.85
CA THR A 187 -9.10 -15.99 1.45
C THR A 187 -9.75 -15.80 0.08
N TYR A 188 -10.35 -14.65 -0.18
CA TYR A 188 -10.96 -14.36 -1.48
C TYR A 188 -9.93 -14.38 -2.63
N TYR A 189 -8.74 -13.85 -2.40
CA TYR A 189 -7.67 -13.92 -3.39
C TYR A 189 -7.15 -15.35 -3.59
N LYS A 190 -7.07 -16.13 -2.53
CA LYS A 190 -6.70 -17.54 -2.61
C LYS A 190 -7.68 -18.35 -3.44
N GLU A 191 -8.98 -18.10 -3.28
CA GLU A 191 -10.06 -18.80 -4.03
C GLU A 191 -9.97 -18.56 -5.54
N ILE A 192 -9.47 -17.41 -5.99
CA ILE A 192 -9.25 -17.11 -7.41
C ILE A 192 -7.86 -17.53 -7.93
N GLY A 193 -7.04 -18.16 -7.05
CA GLY A 193 -5.72 -18.68 -7.40
C GLY A 193 -4.62 -17.62 -7.40
N VAL A 194 -4.79 -16.56 -6.63
CA VAL A 194 -3.76 -15.54 -6.35
C VAL A 194 -3.36 -15.62 -4.88
N ASP A 195 -2.11 -15.99 -4.62
CA ASP A 195 -1.58 -16.05 -3.26
C ASP A 195 -1.12 -14.65 -2.81
N ILE A 196 -1.78 -14.09 -1.79
CA ILE A 196 -1.27 -12.94 -1.07
C ILE A 196 -0.09 -13.41 -0.23
N THR A 197 1.10 -12.88 -0.50
CA THR A 197 2.35 -13.28 0.17
C THR A 197 2.70 -12.38 1.34
N HIS A 198 2.24 -11.13 1.31
CA HIS A 198 2.49 -10.12 2.33
C HIS A 198 1.19 -9.39 2.65
N VAL A 199 0.95 -9.12 3.92
CA VAL A 199 -0.20 -8.34 4.38
C VAL A 199 0.25 -7.21 5.28
N GLY A 200 -0.19 -6.00 4.94
CA GLY A 200 -0.05 -4.80 5.76
C GLY A 200 -1.42 -4.33 6.26
N PHE A 201 -1.42 -3.70 7.40
CA PHE A 201 -2.64 -3.24 8.08
C PHE A 201 -2.62 -1.74 8.37
N LEU A 202 -1.58 -1.05 7.93
CA LEU A 202 -1.33 0.39 8.07
C LEU A 202 -0.75 0.94 6.77
N ASN A 203 -1.03 2.20 6.48
CA ASN A 203 -0.35 3.01 5.48
C ASN A 203 -0.20 4.43 6.03
N GLU A 204 1.03 4.94 6.06
CA GLU A 204 1.37 6.28 6.58
C GLU A 204 0.70 6.60 7.92
N PRO A 205 0.87 5.74 8.95
CA PRO A 205 0.13 5.84 10.22
C PRO A 205 0.48 7.11 11.01
N ASN A 206 1.48 7.85 10.61
CA ASN A 206 1.88 9.14 11.14
C ASN A 206 1.14 10.32 10.47
N LEU A 207 0.38 10.09 9.39
CA LEU A 207 -0.38 11.10 8.68
C LEU A 207 -1.88 11.03 8.99
N THR A 208 -2.56 12.14 8.74
CA THR A 208 -4.02 12.26 8.75
C THR A 208 -4.42 12.89 7.43
N THR A 209 -5.18 12.15 6.62
CA THR A 209 -5.54 12.55 5.25
C THR A 209 -7.04 12.48 5.04
N SER A 210 -7.54 13.19 4.03
CA SER A 210 -8.97 13.21 3.66
C SER A 210 -9.43 11.96 2.91
N TYR A 211 -8.50 11.12 2.50
CA TYR A 211 -8.76 9.77 1.98
C TYR A 211 -8.56 8.73 3.09
N ALA A 212 -8.77 7.44 2.78
CA ALA A 212 -8.59 6.34 3.74
C ALA A 212 -7.25 6.47 4.50
N SER A 213 -7.33 6.62 5.81
CA SER A 213 -6.15 6.79 6.68
C SER A 213 -6.46 6.37 8.12
N MET A 214 -5.49 5.73 8.76
CA MET A 214 -5.61 5.27 10.15
C MET A 214 -4.33 5.57 10.92
N ARG A 215 -4.48 6.37 11.99
CA ARG A 215 -3.37 6.71 12.89
C ARG A 215 -2.96 5.50 13.73
N SER A 216 -1.65 5.33 13.86
CA SER A 216 -1.07 4.34 14.77
C SER A 216 0.30 4.77 15.23
N ASN A 217 0.73 4.24 16.37
CA ASN A 217 2.12 4.27 16.82
C ASN A 217 2.66 2.85 16.96
N GLY A 218 3.95 2.71 17.27
CA GLY A 218 4.59 1.40 17.34
C GLY A 218 3.97 0.47 18.38
N GLN A 219 3.50 0.98 19.54
CA GLN A 219 2.82 0.17 20.56
C GLN A 219 1.46 -0.34 20.07
N GLN A 220 0.68 0.52 19.44
CA GLN A 220 -0.61 0.15 18.86
C GLN A 220 -0.46 -0.88 17.74
N ALA A 221 0.56 -0.71 16.91
CA ALA A 221 0.90 -1.68 15.87
C ALA A 221 1.30 -3.04 16.49
N ALA A 222 2.15 -3.04 17.54
CA ALA A 222 2.53 -4.25 18.25
C ALA A 222 1.32 -4.96 18.87
N ASP A 223 0.38 -4.22 19.46
CA ASP A 223 -0.84 -4.80 20.02
C ASP A 223 -1.69 -5.50 18.96
N PHE A 224 -1.80 -4.91 17.77
CA PHE A 224 -2.55 -5.52 16.69
C PHE A 224 -1.84 -6.73 16.07
N ILE A 225 -0.51 -6.67 15.88
CA ILE A 225 0.29 -7.80 15.36
C ILE A 225 0.12 -9.06 16.22
N LYS A 226 0.03 -8.91 17.55
CA LYS A 226 -0.22 -10.03 18.50
C LYS A 226 -1.57 -10.70 18.29
N VAL A 227 -2.53 -10.02 17.65
CA VAL A 227 -3.83 -10.58 17.28
C VAL A 227 -3.82 -11.10 15.85
N LEU A 228 -3.22 -10.35 14.91
CA LEU A 228 -3.20 -10.70 13.50
C LEU A 228 -2.45 -12.00 13.24
N LYS A 229 -1.24 -12.16 13.80
CA LYS A 229 -0.41 -13.36 13.53
C LYS A 229 -1.11 -14.66 13.92
N PRO A 230 -1.64 -14.83 15.16
CA PRO A 230 -2.38 -16.04 15.50
C PRO A 230 -3.63 -16.26 14.66
N THR A 231 -4.26 -15.17 14.18
CA THR A 231 -5.44 -15.26 13.30
C THR A 231 -5.07 -15.81 11.92
N LEU A 232 -3.96 -15.36 11.36
CA LEU A 232 -3.40 -15.91 10.11
C LEU A 232 -3.03 -17.39 10.28
N ASP A 233 -2.36 -17.74 11.36
CA ASP A 233 -1.94 -19.12 11.62
C ASP A 233 -3.13 -20.08 11.77
N LYS A 234 -4.16 -19.66 12.49
CA LYS A 234 -5.40 -20.42 12.65
C LYS A 234 -6.13 -20.66 11.32
N ALA A 235 -6.00 -19.72 10.39
CA ALA A 235 -6.57 -19.82 9.04
C ALA A 235 -5.65 -20.56 8.04
N ASN A 236 -4.54 -21.16 8.50
CA ASN A 236 -3.53 -21.83 7.69
C ASN A 236 -2.75 -20.91 6.72
N TYR A 237 -2.66 -19.60 7.02
CA TYR A 237 -1.85 -18.63 6.29
C TYR A 237 -0.50 -18.37 6.97
N THR A 238 0.16 -19.42 7.47
CA THR A 238 1.43 -19.36 8.22
C THR A 238 2.57 -18.73 7.42
N ASN A 239 2.53 -18.84 6.08
CA ASN A 239 3.54 -18.31 5.16
C ASN A 239 3.28 -16.85 4.75
N VAL A 240 2.12 -16.28 5.09
CA VAL A 240 1.84 -14.86 4.81
C VAL A 240 2.65 -14.01 5.77
N LYS A 241 3.48 -13.16 5.22
CA LYS A 241 4.36 -12.26 5.96
C LYS A 241 3.59 -11.01 6.38
N ILE A 242 3.62 -10.66 7.66
CA ILE A 242 3.10 -9.38 8.14
C ILE A 242 4.12 -8.30 7.84
N THR A 243 3.70 -7.23 7.18
CA THR A 243 4.51 -6.04 6.96
C THR A 243 4.14 -4.95 7.96
N CYS A 244 5.11 -4.17 8.40
CA CYS A 244 4.89 -3.02 9.28
C CYS A 244 5.98 -1.95 9.08
N CYS A 245 5.61 -0.70 9.05
CA CYS A 245 4.26 -0.16 9.24
C CYS A 245 3.91 0.83 8.13
N ASP A 246 4.65 0.88 7.04
CA ASP A 246 4.49 1.82 5.91
C ASP A 246 4.43 3.28 6.37
N ALA A 247 5.23 3.66 7.40
CA ALA A 247 5.29 5.04 7.85
C ALA A 247 5.84 5.95 6.75
N GLU A 248 5.34 7.19 6.70
CA GLU A 248 5.85 8.19 5.77
C GLU A 248 7.29 8.54 6.16
N GLY A 249 8.23 8.07 5.33
CA GLY A 249 9.67 8.22 5.51
C GLY A 249 10.31 7.30 6.55
N TRP A 250 11.56 6.96 6.30
CA TRP A 250 12.35 6.06 7.17
C TRP A 250 12.57 6.60 8.59
N THR A 251 12.62 7.91 8.78
CA THR A 251 12.74 8.51 10.11
C THR A 251 11.50 8.24 10.96
N SER A 252 10.32 8.37 10.36
CA SER A 252 9.04 8.06 11.01
C SER A 252 8.95 6.56 11.31
N GLN A 253 9.35 5.71 10.36
CA GLN A 253 9.39 4.27 10.56
C GLN A 253 10.33 3.88 11.70
N GLN A 254 11.51 4.48 11.79
CA GLN A 254 12.47 4.22 12.87
C GLN A 254 11.87 4.53 14.24
N SER A 255 11.08 5.60 14.36
CA SER A 255 10.42 5.95 15.62
C SER A 255 9.43 4.90 16.10
N MET A 256 8.84 4.12 15.20
CA MET A 256 7.92 3.03 15.55
C MET A 256 8.65 1.75 15.99
N MET A 257 9.89 1.55 15.52
CA MET A 257 10.63 0.28 15.67
C MET A 257 10.92 -0.11 17.13
N SER A 258 11.14 0.86 18.02
CA SER A 258 11.44 0.58 19.43
C SER A 258 10.34 -0.24 20.12
N ALA A 259 9.09 0.07 19.83
CA ALA A 259 7.93 -0.63 20.37
C ALA A 259 7.64 -1.98 19.67
N LEU A 260 8.16 -2.17 18.45
CA LEU A 260 7.99 -3.39 17.67
C LEU A 260 8.95 -4.52 18.09
N SER A 261 9.96 -4.24 18.93
CA SER A 261 10.92 -5.25 19.37
C SER A 261 10.27 -6.50 19.96
N SER A 262 9.18 -6.34 20.71
CA SER A 262 8.43 -7.44 21.34
C SER A 262 7.68 -8.34 20.34
N VAL A 263 7.47 -7.89 19.13
CA VAL A 263 6.76 -8.60 18.05
C VAL A 263 7.63 -8.82 16.82
N SER A 264 8.92 -8.46 16.86
CA SER A 264 9.82 -8.60 15.72
C SER A 264 9.89 -10.02 15.14
N PRO A 265 9.80 -11.10 15.93
CA PRO A 265 9.75 -12.47 15.39
C PRO A 265 8.46 -12.78 14.60
N LEU A 266 7.42 -11.96 14.73
CA LEU A 266 6.14 -12.12 14.04
C LEU A 266 6.07 -11.32 12.73
N LEU A 267 7.06 -10.44 12.50
CA LEU A 267 7.15 -9.62 11.31
C LEU A 267 7.92 -10.35 10.21
N GLY A 268 7.43 -10.24 8.98
CA GLY A 268 8.13 -10.72 7.81
C GLY A 268 8.97 -9.64 7.14
N THR A 269 8.51 -8.40 7.18
CA THR A 269 9.15 -7.27 6.49
C THR A 269 8.87 -5.96 7.22
N ILE A 270 9.87 -5.09 7.27
CA ILE A 270 9.73 -3.71 7.73
C ILE A 270 9.62 -2.82 6.49
N THR A 271 8.61 -1.96 6.49
CA THR A 271 8.25 -1.14 5.34
C THR A 271 8.17 0.34 5.71
N ALA A 272 8.59 1.20 4.79
CA ALA A 272 8.43 2.67 4.85
C ALA A 272 8.13 3.20 3.46
N GLN A 273 7.53 4.37 3.37
CA GLN A 273 7.24 5.09 2.12
C GLN A 273 8.11 6.33 1.97
#